data_bcf21847bab4c7218ec0faa5b1d48c95
#
_entry.id   bcf21847bab4c7218ec0faa5b1d48c95
#
_cell.length_a   1.000
_cell.length_b   1.000
_cell.length_c   1.000
_cell.angle_alpha   90.00
_cell.angle_beta   90.00
_cell.angle_gamma   90.00
#
_symmetry.space_group_name_H-M   'P 1'
#
loop_
_entity.id
_entity.type
_entity.pdbx_description
1 polymer ?
#
loop_
_entity_poly.entity_id
_entity_poly.type
_entity_poly.pdbx_seq_one_letter_code
_entity_poly.pdbx_strand_id
1 'polypeptide(L)'
;MSFNTDIQQTTVQGFITLYELDARKLGGEIYRFHGHNDGVIRWQGQDFHPIVIKADGLEMRSDGRASTPKLSIGDKINGIQGAVSALCRLYDDFAKAKLTVTHTLQAYLDSHDAQNYRQQEWYIEQKVSENPSLGIVEFELSNPVDFEGQKIPVRQITTYCNEAVCGRYRGEICGYTGTAGFTHDGKPTDDPTLDRCSGLLAHCKLRDNEGSFCGFPAAGLI
;
A
#
# COMPACT_ATOMS: atom_id res chain seq x y z
N MET A 1 13.40 -10.30 23.80
CA MET A 1 13.74 -8.97 23.22
C MET A 1 13.06 -8.91 21.87
N SER A 2 12.60 -7.76 21.43
CA SER A 2 11.93 -7.62 20.14
C SER A 2 12.74 -6.66 19.24
N PHE A 3 12.61 -6.79 17.94
CA PHE A 3 13.26 -5.91 16.95
C PHE A 3 13.09 -4.41 17.29
N ASN A 4 11.86 -4.02 17.66
CA ASN A 4 11.56 -2.62 18.00
C ASN A 4 12.30 -2.12 19.25
N THR A 5 12.60 -2.98 20.21
CA THR A 5 13.38 -2.62 21.41
C THR A 5 14.86 -2.52 21.06
N ASP A 6 15.36 -3.45 20.24
CA ASP A 6 16.78 -3.53 19.95
C ASP A 6 17.24 -2.46 18.96
N ILE A 7 16.37 -2.03 18.03
CA ILE A 7 16.68 -0.95 17.08
C ILE A 7 16.77 0.43 17.76
N GLN A 8 16.20 0.57 18.97
CA GLN A 8 16.27 1.81 19.75
C GLN A 8 17.53 1.92 20.63
N GLN A 9 18.38 0.90 20.63
CA GLN A 9 19.65 0.94 21.36
C GLN A 9 20.64 1.90 20.70
N THR A 10 21.54 2.45 21.50
CA THR A 10 22.58 3.39 21.04
C THR A 10 23.51 2.78 19.99
N THR A 11 23.67 1.45 20.00
CA THR A 11 24.47 0.71 19.01
C THR A 11 23.66 -0.49 18.53
N VAL A 12 23.19 -0.43 17.29
CA VAL A 12 22.50 -1.55 16.63
C VAL A 12 23.52 -2.36 15.88
N GLN A 13 23.71 -3.63 16.27
CA GLN A 13 24.62 -4.55 15.57
C GLN A 13 23.85 -5.47 14.64
N GLY A 14 24.44 -5.72 13.44
CA GLY A 14 23.91 -6.70 12.50
C GLY A 14 22.55 -6.34 11.91
N PHE A 15 22.29 -5.05 11.64
CA PHE A 15 21.09 -4.63 10.93
C PHE A 15 21.11 -5.17 9.49
N ILE A 16 20.04 -5.86 9.10
CA ILE A 16 19.92 -6.52 7.79
C ILE A 16 18.67 -5.99 7.09
N THR A 17 18.84 -5.61 5.83
CA THR A 17 17.74 -5.26 4.93
C THR A 17 17.67 -6.29 3.79
N LEU A 18 16.51 -6.89 3.64
CA LEU A 18 16.20 -7.88 2.60
C LEU A 18 15.17 -7.30 1.65
N TYR A 19 15.32 -7.59 0.37
CA TYR A 19 14.45 -7.11 -0.70
C TYR A 19 13.84 -8.29 -1.43
N GLU A 20 12.52 -8.31 -1.54
CA GLU A 20 11.78 -9.29 -2.31
C GLU A 20 10.93 -8.58 -3.38
N LEU A 21 11.25 -8.84 -4.66
CA LEU A 21 10.53 -8.31 -5.81
C LEU A 21 9.64 -9.39 -6.41
N ASP A 22 8.32 -9.20 -6.32
CA ASP A 22 7.33 -10.12 -6.87
C ASP A 22 6.92 -9.69 -8.29
N ALA A 23 7.48 -10.34 -9.29
CA ALA A 23 7.18 -10.12 -10.70
C ALA A 23 6.18 -11.12 -11.30
N ARG A 24 5.52 -11.97 -10.48
CA ARG A 24 4.60 -13.00 -10.97
C ARG A 24 3.42 -12.44 -11.75
N LYS A 25 2.94 -11.26 -11.42
CA LYS A 25 1.87 -10.57 -12.17
C LYS A 25 2.30 -10.18 -13.60
N LEU A 26 3.60 -10.09 -13.83
CA LEU A 26 4.21 -9.77 -15.13
C LEU A 26 4.70 -11.02 -15.87
N GLY A 27 4.40 -12.22 -15.34
CA GLY A 27 4.86 -13.49 -15.90
C GLY A 27 6.27 -13.90 -15.47
N GLY A 28 6.85 -13.20 -14.49
CA GLY A 28 8.15 -13.51 -13.90
C GLY A 28 8.04 -14.35 -12.62
N GLU A 29 9.09 -14.29 -11.83
CA GLU A 29 9.24 -15.00 -10.57
C GLU A 29 9.37 -14.03 -9.40
N ILE A 30 9.60 -14.57 -8.20
CA ILE A 30 9.97 -13.78 -7.03
C ILE A 30 11.49 -13.73 -6.96
N TYR A 31 12.03 -12.52 -7.03
CA TYR A 31 13.45 -12.25 -6.92
C TYR A 31 13.79 -11.77 -5.52
N ARG A 32 14.83 -12.37 -4.88
CA ARG A 32 15.20 -12.07 -3.49
C ARG A 32 16.65 -11.64 -3.43
N PHE A 33 16.88 -10.45 -2.86
CA PHE A 33 18.19 -9.82 -2.85
C PHE A 33 18.52 -9.20 -1.49
N HIS A 34 19.82 -8.97 -1.25
CA HIS A 34 20.33 -8.15 -0.16
C HIS A 34 21.62 -7.44 -0.58
N GLY A 35 22.00 -6.40 0.15
CA GLY A 35 23.18 -5.59 -0.14
C GLY A 35 24.30 -5.66 0.92
N HIS A 36 24.37 -6.72 1.75
CA HIS A 36 25.23 -6.72 2.94
C HIS A 36 26.63 -7.32 2.75
N ASN A 37 26.72 -8.47 2.07
CA ASN A 37 27.96 -9.22 1.88
C ASN A 37 27.86 -10.05 0.59
N ASP A 38 28.91 -10.82 0.29
CA ASP A 38 28.97 -11.66 -0.90
C ASP A 38 28.31 -13.05 -0.71
N GLY A 39 27.81 -13.34 0.48
CA GLY A 39 27.18 -14.63 0.80
C GLY A 39 25.66 -14.58 0.68
N VAL A 40 25.04 -15.74 0.49
CA VAL A 40 23.56 -15.87 0.55
C VAL A 40 23.10 -15.73 1.98
N ILE A 41 22.08 -14.91 2.21
CA ILE A 41 21.39 -14.79 3.50
C ILE A 41 20.11 -15.61 3.46
N ARG A 42 19.99 -16.56 4.38
CA ARG A 42 18.77 -17.34 4.54
C ARG A 42 17.88 -16.74 5.62
N TRP A 43 16.62 -16.46 5.27
CA TRP A 43 15.64 -15.91 6.17
C TRP A 43 14.28 -16.61 5.95
N GLN A 44 13.71 -17.15 7.03
CA GLN A 44 12.42 -17.88 6.99
C GLN A 44 12.37 -18.96 5.89
N GLY A 45 13.48 -19.69 5.68
CA GLY A 45 13.57 -20.74 4.68
C GLY A 45 13.73 -20.27 3.24
N GLN A 46 13.84 -18.96 3.00
CA GLN A 46 14.08 -18.37 1.69
C GLN A 46 15.52 -17.86 1.58
N ASP A 47 16.12 -18.04 0.41
CA ASP A 47 17.48 -17.61 0.13
C ASP A 47 17.49 -16.24 -0.58
N PHE A 48 18.20 -15.28 -0.01
CA PHE A 48 18.39 -13.94 -0.55
C PHE A 48 19.82 -13.85 -1.10
N HIS A 49 19.93 -13.45 -2.36
CA HIS A 49 21.19 -13.40 -3.07
C HIS A 49 21.85 -12.03 -2.98
N PRO A 50 23.20 -11.97 -2.91
CA PRO A 50 23.92 -10.71 -2.85
C PRO A 50 23.82 -9.95 -4.18
N ILE A 51 23.48 -8.66 -4.10
CA ILE A 51 23.50 -7.72 -5.22
C ILE A 51 23.84 -6.33 -4.70
N VAL A 52 24.42 -5.49 -5.53
CA VAL A 52 24.54 -4.07 -5.20
C VAL A 52 23.13 -3.46 -5.26
N ILE A 53 22.58 -3.12 -4.11
CA ILE A 53 21.22 -2.56 -3.99
C ILE A 53 21.20 -1.47 -2.93
N LYS A 54 20.55 -0.37 -3.24
CA LYS A 54 20.34 0.75 -2.33
C LYS A 54 18.93 1.30 -2.52
N ALA A 55 18.22 1.47 -1.44
CA ALA A 55 16.93 2.13 -1.42
C ALA A 55 17.03 3.41 -0.58
N ASP A 56 16.66 4.53 -1.18
CA ASP A 56 16.67 5.85 -0.56
C ASP A 56 15.23 6.38 -0.46
N GLY A 57 14.92 7.09 0.64
CA GLY A 57 13.60 7.73 0.81
C GLY A 57 12.48 6.80 1.25
N LEU A 58 12.80 5.59 1.74
CA LEU A 58 11.80 4.66 2.33
C LEU A 58 11.29 5.10 3.71
N GLU A 59 11.79 6.21 4.22
CA GLU A 59 11.42 6.74 5.54
C GLU A 59 9.97 7.21 5.53
N MET A 60 9.23 6.87 6.57
CA MET A 60 7.91 7.45 6.81
C MET A 60 8.09 8.89 7.31
N ARG A 61 7.68 9.87 6.50
CA ARG A 61 7.73 11.29 6.87
C ARG A 61 6.41 11.71 7.52
N SER A 62 6.50 12.45 8.61
CA SER A 62 5.33 13.00 9.31
C SER A 62 4.92 14.39 8.80
N ASP A 63 5.65 14.96 7.82
CA ASP A 63 5.40 16.30 7.29
C ASP A 63 4.29 16.34 6.21
N GLY A 64 3.61 15.23 5.97
CA GLY A 64 2.52 15.12 5.00
C GLY A 64 2.93 15.20 3.53
N ARG A 65 4.24 15.24 3.24
CA ARG A 65 4.73 15.19 1.86
C ARG A 65 4.88 13.75 1.42
N ALA A 66 4.37 13.41 0.24
CA ALA A 66 4.66 12.16 -0.41
C ALA A 66 6.18 12.06 -0.65
N SER A 67 6.82 11.02 -0.15
CA SER A 67 8.20 10.71 -0.53
C SER A 67 8.13 9.94 -1.85
N THR A 68 9.02 10.27 -2.77
CA THR A 68 9.26 9.47 -3.99
C THR A 68 10.52 8.64 -3.76
N PRO A 69 10.40 7.45 -3.14
CA PRO A 69 11.56 6.63 -2.86
C PRO A 69 12.19 6.12 -4.15
N LYS A 70 13.51 5.96 -4.13
CA LYS A 70 14.29 5.43 -5.24
C LYS A 70 14.97 4.14 -4.85
N LEU A 71 14.96 3.20 -5.78
CA LEU A 71 15.67 1.94 -5.68
C LEU A 71 16.74 1.89 -6.76
N SER A 72 18.00 1.82 -6.36
CA SER A 72 19.15 1.64 -7.26
C SER A 72 19.64 0.21 -7.15
N ILE A 73 19.70 -0.50 -8.26
CA ILE A 73 20.11 -1.91 -8.33
C ILE A 73 21.30 -2.01 -9.29
N GLY A 74 22.34 -2.71 -8.86
CA GLY A 74 23.48 -3.05 -9.73
C GLY A 74 23.05 -4.03 -10.82
N ASP A 75 23.45 -3.76 -12.05
CA ASP A 75 23.10 -4.54 -13.25
C ASP A 75 23.94 -5.81 -13.42
N LYS A 76 24.28 -6.46 -12.29
CA LYS A 76 25.07 -7.69 -12.29
C LYS A 76 24.49 -8.70 -11.32
N ILE A 77 23.97 -9.80 -11.83
CA ILE A 77 23.45 -10.93 -11.04
C ILE A 77 24.31 -12.15 -11.31
N ASN A 78 24.82 -12.82 -10.27
CA ASN A 78 25.63 -14.04 -10.37
C ASN A 78 26.79 -13.93 -11.37
N GLY A 79 27.44 -12.77 -11.43
CA GLY A 79 28.56 -12.53 -12.33
C GLY A 79 28.16 -12.09 -13.75
N ILE A 80 26.90 -12.13 -14.13
CA ILE A 80 26.39 -11.75 -15.45
C ILE A 80 26.07 -10.27 -15.47
N GLN A 81 26.83 -9.49 -16.24
CA GLN A 81 26.57 -8.07 -16.47
C GLN A 81 25.37 -7.89 -17.40
N GLY A 82 24.51 -6.87 -17.15
CA GLY A 82 23.33 -6.62 -17.95
C GLY A 82 22.13 -7.49 -17.59
N ALA A 83 22.21 -8.27 -16.51
CA ALA A 83 21.15 -9.21 -16.14
C ALA A 83 19.87 -8.50 -15.70
N VAL A 84 19.98 -7.43 -14.90
CA VAL A 84 18.80 -6.64 -14.46
C VAL A 84 18.18 -5.91 -15.65
N SER A 85 18.98 -5.31 -16.52
CA SER A 85 18.53 -4.65 -17.75
C SER A 85 17.82 -5.64 -18.69
N ALA A 86 18.30 -6.88 -18.80
CA ALA A 86 17.61 -7.92 -19.58
C ALA A 86 16.25 -8.31 -18.99
N LEU A 87 16.17 -8.45 -17.67
CA LEU A 87 14.92 -8.71 -16.97
C LEU A 87 13.94 -7.53 -17.10
N CYS A 88 14.41 -6.28 -17.05
CA CYS A 88 13.58 -5.11 -17.30
C CYS A 88 12.91 -5.16 -18.68
N ARG A 89 13.67 -5.50 -19.73
CA ARG A 89 13.10 -5.64 -21.08
C ARG A 89 12.11 -6.78 -21.21
N LEU A 90 12.29 -7.85 -20.43
CA LEU A 90 11.39 -9.01 -20.45
C LEU A 90 10.09 -8.77 -19.70
N TYR A 91 10.13 -7.98 -18.63
CA TYR A 91 9.02 -7.79 -17.69
C TYR A 91 8.52 -6.33 -17.62
N ASP A 92 8.56 -5.60 -18.73
CA ASP A 92 8.05 -4.22 -18.83
C ASP A 92 8.59 -3.30 -17.72
N ASP A 93 9.91 -3.29 -17.57
CA ASP A 93 10.64 -2.52 -16.55
C ASP A 93 10.17 -2.79 -15.10
N PHE A 94 9.56 -3.95 -14.85
CA PHE A 94 8.92 -4.34 -13.59
C PHE A 94 7.81 -3.39 -13.11
N ALA A 95 7.21 -2.61 -14.03
CA ALA A 95 6.17 -1.65 -13.68
C ALA A 95 5.03 -2.35 -12.92
N LYS A 96 4.64 -1.77 -11.76
CA LYS A 96 3.64 -2.31 -10.82
C LYS A 96 4.02 -3.63 -10.14
N ALA A 97 5.26 -4.09 -10.25
CA ALA A 97 5.74 -5.19 -9.45
C ALA A 97 5.81 -4.77 -7.97
N LYS A 98 5.46 -5.69 -7.08
CA LYS A 98 5.47 -5.46 -5.63
C LYS A 98 6.88 -5.66 -5.10
N LEU A 99 7.41 -4.68 -4.37
CA LEU A 99 8.66 -4.75 -3.64
C LEU A 99 8.36 -4.82 -2.14
N THR A 100 8.77 -5.89 -1.49
CA THR A 100 8.73 -6.01 -0.03
C THR A 100 10.13 -5.78 0.52
N VAL A 101 10.27 -4.77 1.37
CA VAL A 101 11.52 -4.46 2.07
C VAL A 101 11.38 -4.92 3.51
N THR A 102 12.24 -5.85 3.93
CA THR A 102 12.24 -6.42 5.27
C THR A 102 13.48 -5.97 6.03
N HIS A 103 13.27 -5.38 7.18
CA HIS A 103 14.33 -4.99 8.12
C HIS A 103 14.34 -5.97 9.30
N THR A 104 15.50 -6.53 9.60
CA THR A 104 15.71 -7.45 10.72
C THR A 104 17.12 -7.29 11.28
N LEU A 105 17.46 -8.08 12.29
CA LEU A 105 18.82 -8.17 12.83
C LEU A 105 19.39 -9.55 12.54
N GLN A 106 20.71 -9.63 12.43
CA GLN A 106 21.41 -10.90 12.22
C GLN A 106 21.03 -11.96 13.26
N ALA A 107 20.80 -11.54 14.51
CA ALA A 107 20.37 -12.43 15.60
C ALA A 107 18.97 -13.03 15.40
N TYR A 108 18.17 -12.50 14.48
CA TYR A 108 16.78 -12.91 14.25
C TYR A 108 16.54 -13.59 12.89
N LEU A 109 17.62 -13.92 12.16
CA LEU A 109 17.48 -14.57 10.84
C LEU A 109 16.75 -15.90 10.90
N ASP A 110 16.93 -16.66 11.97
CA ASP A 110 16.27 -17.96 12.19
C ASP A 110 14.93 -17.84 12.95
N SER A 111 14.53 -16.62 13.29
CA SER A 111 13.29 -16.38 14.03
C SER A 111 12.08 -16.26 13.11
N HIS A 112 10.98 -16.94 13.47
CA HIS A 112 9.69 -16.82 12.80
C HIS A 112 8.72 -15.89 13.54
N ASP A 113 9.16 -15.25 14.62
CA ASP A 113 8.34 -14.31 15.38
C ASP A 113 8.17 -13.00 14.62
N ALA A 114 6.93 -12.61 14.39
CA ALA A 114 6.56 -11.38 13.69
C ALA A 114 7.06 -10.09 14.39
N GLN A 115 7.44 -10.17 15.67
CA GLN A 115 8.01 -9.05 16.41
C GLN A 115 9.52 -8.82 16.13
N ASN A 116 10.16 -9.74 15.42
CA ASN A 116 11.60 -9.73 15.17
C ASN A 116 11.99 -9.17 13.81
N TYR A 117 11.03 -8.63 13.06
CA TYR A 117 11.27 -7.93 11.81
C TYR A 117 10.22 -6.85 11.56
N ARG A 118 10.51 -5.95 10.63
CA ARG A 118 9.57 -4.95 10.11
C ARG A 118 9.56 -5.03 8.59
N GLN A 119 8.37 -5.07 8.00
CA GLN A 119 8.19 -5.07 6.56
C GLN A 119 7.52 -3.78 6.08
N GLN A 120 7.95 -3.33 4.91
CA GLN A 120 7.34 -2.26 4.15
C GLN A 120 7.04 -2.76 2.75
N GLU A 121 5.88 -2.40 2.23
CA GLU A 121 5.47 -2.75 0.88
C GLU A 121 5.50 -1.51 -0.01
N TRP A 122 6.09 -1.67 -1.17
CA TRP A 122 6.23 -0.64 -2.19
C TRP A 122 5.89 -1.25 -3.55
N TYR A 123 5.66 -0.41 -4.54
CA TYR A 123 5.48 -0.84 -5.93
C TYR A 123 6.47 -0.11 -6.82
N ILE A 124 6.97 -0.76 -7.84
CA ILE A 124 7.76 -0.11 -8.87
C ILE A 124 6.82 0.73 -9.71
N GLU A 125 7.01 2.06 -9.68
CA GLU A 125 6.23 3.00 -10.48
C GLU A 125 6.76 3.04 -11.90
N GLN A 126 8.07 3.33 -12.02
CA GLN A 126 8.76 3.41 -13.31
C GLN A 126 10.26 3.20 -13.16
N LYS A 127 10.90 2.78 -14.26
CA LYS A 127 12.36 2.85 -14.39
C LYS A 127 12.76 4.28 -14.75
N VAL A 128 13.58 4.91 -13.91
CA VAL A 128 14.03 6.30 -14.07
C VAL A 128 15.26 6.37 -14.96
N SER A 129 16.22 5.50 -14.72
CA SER A 129 17.47 5.49 -15.46
C SER A 129 18.07 4.09 -15.58
N GLU A 130 18.80 3.89 -16.66
CA GLU A 130 19.65 2.74 -16.89
C GLU A 130 21.01 3.25 -17.34
N ASN A 131 22.04 3.07 -16.53
CA ASN A 131 23.39 3.53 -16.83
C ASN A 131 24.32 2.33 -17.08
N PRO A 132 24.54 1.93 -18.33
CA PRO A 132 25.38 0.80 -18.67
C PRO A 132 26.85 0.95 -18.25
N SER A 133 27.35 2.21 -18.22
CA SER A 133 28.74 2.51 -17.85
C SER A 133 28.99 2.31 -16.37
N LEU A 134 28.02 2.60 -15.51
CA LEU A 134 28.07 2.38 -14.08
C LEU A 134 27.52 1.00 -13.70
N GLY A 135 26.80 0.34 -14.61
CA GLY A 135 26.12 -0.92 -14.35
C GLY A 135 25.04 -0.77 -13.27
N ILE A 136 24.24 0.29 -13.31
CA ILE A 136 23.19 0.60 -12.33
C ILE A 136 21.87 0.86 -13.07
N VAL A 137 20.80 0.32 -12.54
CA VAL A 137 19.42 0.60 -12.95
C VAL A 137 18.70 1.24 -11.77
N GLU A 138 18.00 2.34 -12.02
CA GLU A 138 17.25 3.08 -10.99
C GLU A 138 15.76 3.03 -11.25
N PHE A 139 15.01 2.80 -10.19
CA PHE A 139 13.55 2.75 -10.18
C PHE A 139 13.00 3.79 -9.21
N GLU A 140 11.87 4.35 -9.55
CA GLU A 140 11.02 5.12 -8.65
C GLU A 140 9.99 4.18 -8.04
N LEU A 141 9.73 4.36 -6.74
CA LEU A 141 8.80 3.54 -5.99
C LEU A 141 7.58 4.37 -5.59
N SER A 142 6.42 3.74 -5.59
CA SER A 142 5.17 4.29 -5.06
C SER A 142 4.68 3.52 -3.84
N ASN A 143 3.97 4.22 -2.96
CA ASN A 143 3.33 3.61 -1.81
C ASN A 143 2.01 2.94 -2.26
N PRO A 144 1.61 1.79 -1.67
CA PRO A 144 0.29 1.20 -1.90
C PRO A 144 -0.90 2.15 -1.74
N VAL A 145 -0.71 3.22 -0.95
CA VAL A 145 -1.72 4.24 -0.68
C VAL A 145 -1.87 5.26 -1.81
N ASP A 146 -0.86 5.40 -2.68
CA ASP A 146 -0.82 6.38 -3.78
C ASP A 146 -1.54 5.90 -5.04
N PHE A 147 -2.24 4.76 -4.98
CA PHE A 147 -3.02 4.28 -6.12
C PHE A 147 -4.11 5.27 -6.50
N GLU A 148 -4.14 5.66 -7.76
CA GLU A 148 -5.18 6.52 -8.33
C GLU A 148 -6.58 6.04 -7.96
N GLY A 149 -7.38 6.93 -7.40
CA GLY A 149 -8.77 6.67 -7.00
C GLY A 149 -8.98 6.14 -5.58
N GLN A 150 -7.93 5.84 -4.82
CA GLN A 150 -8.08 5.55 -3.39
C GLN A 150 -8.18 6.86 -2.59
N LYS A 151 -9.32 7.07 -1.97
CA LYS A 151 -9.53 8.22 -1.08
C LYS A 151 -9.25 7.80 0.37
N ILE A 152 -8.30 8.46 1.01
CA ILE A 152 -7.98 8.25 2.42
C ILE A 152 -8.21 9.57 3.17
N PRO A 153 -9.02 9.56 4.21
CA PRO A 153 -9.78 8.42 4.75
C PRO A 153 -10.92 7.97 3.83
N VAL A 154 -11.24 6.69 3.85
CA VAL A 154 -12.33 6.08 3.06
C VAL A 154 -13.68 6.78 3.35
N ARG A 155 -13.88 7.22 4.59
CA ARG A 155 -15.02 8.04 4.99
C ARG A 155 -14.67 9.52 4.84
N GLN A 156 -15.31 10.18 3.88
CA GLN A 156 -15.17 11.62 3.69
C GLN A 156 -16.11 12.42 4.60
N ILE A 157 -15.62 13.57 5.06
CA ILE A 157 -16.45 14.54 5.79
C ILE A 157 -17.25 15.34 4.76
N THR A 158 -18.47 14.91 4.50
CA THR A 158 -19.41 15.57 3.57
C THR A 158 -20.77 15.75 4.24
N THR A 159 -21.58 16.64 3.68
CA THR A 159 -22.98 16.85 4.15
C THR A 159 -23.89 15.66 3.83
N TYR A 160 -23.45 14.76 2.95
CA TYR A 160 -24.20 13.58 2.55
C TYR A 160 -23.89 12.37 3.44
N CYS A 161 -24.90 11.53 3.65
CA CYS A 161 -24.76 10.27 4.36
C CYS A 161 -23.82 9.31 3.58
N ASN A 162 -22.76 8.84 4.22
CA ASN A 162 -21.80 7.94 3.62
C ASN A 162 -22.45 6.62 3.16
N GLU A 163 -23.42 6.10 3.90
CA GLU A 163 -24.10 4.85 3.54
C GLU A 163 -24.93 4.98 2.26
N ALA A 164 -25.54 6.14 2.03
CA ALA A 164 -26.26 6.40 0.77
C ALA A 164 -25.28 6.56 -0.41
N VAL A 165 -24.17 7.30 -0.22
CA VAL A 165 -23.14 7.49 -1.25
C VAL A 165 -22.49 6.17 -1.67
N CYS A 166 -22.26 5.27 -0.71
CA CYS A 166 -21.69 3.95 -0.97
C CYS A 166 -22.73 2.90 -1.44
N GLY A 167 -23.97 3.28 -1.70
CA GLY A 167 -25.03 2.36 -2.15
C GLY A 167 -25.51 1.37 -1.09
N ARG A 168 -25.23 1.64 0.19
CA ARG A 168 -25.63 0.78 1.32
C ARG A 168 -26.91 1.26 2.04
N TYR A 169 -27.81 1.92 1.31
CA TYR A 169 -29.12 2.25 1.81
C TYR A 169 -29.88 0.99 2.26
N ARG A 170 -30.56 1.05 3.41
CA ARG A 170 -31.17 -0.09 4.11
C ARG A 170 -30.19 -1.18 4.57
N GLY A 171 -28.87 -0.95 4.49
CA GLY A 171 -27.84 -1.86 5.02
C GLY A 171 -27.75 -1.79 6.55
N GLU A 172 -26.86 -2.59 7.11
CA GLU A 172 -26.67 -2.79 8.55
C GLU A 172 -26.45 -1.47 9.31
N ILE A 173 -25.60 -0.57 8.79
CA ILE A 173 -25.29 0.72 9.43
C ILE A 173 -26.42 1.74 9.22
N CYS A 174 -27.04 1.76 8.03
CA CYS A 174 -28.21 2.60 7.77
C CYS A 174 -29.38 2.23 8.67
N GLY A 175 -29.61 0.92 8.88
CA GLY A 175 -30.60 0.39 9.82
C GLY A 175 -32.06 0.72 9.49
N TYR A 176 -32.38 1.36 8.36
CA TYR A 176 -33.76 1.67 8.01
C TYR A 176 -34.54 0.43 7.60
N THR A 177 -35.49 0.01 8.43
CA THR A 177 -36.37 -1.15 8.22
C THR A 177 -37.83 -0.78 7.94
N GLY A 178 -38.11 0.52 7.88
CA GLY A 178 -39.49 1.02 7.66
C GLY A 178 -40.05 0.62 6.30
N THR A 179 -41.38 0.52 6.20
CA THR A 179 -42.08 0.17 4.96
C THR A 179 -42.30 1.35 4.03
N ALA A 180 -42.19 2.59 4.54
CA ALA A 180 -42.38 3.80 3.74
C ALA A 180 -41.23 3.95 2.73
N GLY A 181 -41.57 3.99 1.44
CA GLY A 181 -40.65 4.25 0.35
C GLY A 181 -40.61 5.72 -0.05
N PHE A 182 -39.44 6.21 -0.46
CA PHE A 182 -39.28 7.59 -0.97
C PHE A 182 -38.35 7.59 -2.17
N THR A 183 -38.71 8.36 -3.18
CA THR A 183 -37.83 8.60 -4.33
C THR A 183 -36.56 9.34 -3.91
N HIS A 184 -35.59 9.41 -4.80
CA HIS A 184 -34.37 10.19 -4.58
C HIS A 184 -34.63 11.66 -4.23
N ASP A 185 -35.74 12.23 -4.72
CA ASP A 185 -36.15 13.61 -4.46
C ASP A 185 -37.00 13.76 -3.17
N GLY A 186 -37.15 12.70 -2.38
CA GLY A 186 -37.87 12.69 -1.13
C GLY A 186 -39.41 12.65 -1.26
N LYS A 187 -39.95 12.31 -2.43
CA LYS A 187 -41.37 12.11 -2.63
C LYS A 187 -41.79 10.70 -2.21
N PRO A 188 -42.91 10.53 -1.47
CA PRO A 188 -43.42 9.21 -1.13
C PRO A 188 -43.66 8.36 -2.37
N THR A 189 -43.35 7.07 -2.27
CA THR A 189 -43.59 6.09 -3.35
C THR A 189 -43.94 4.74 -2.76
N ASP A 190 -44.89 4.07 -3.39
CA ASP A 190 -45.26 2.68 -3.10
C ASP A 190 -44.50 1.69 -4.01
N ASP A 191 -43.75 2.18 -4.99
CA ASP A 191 -42.96 1.39 -5.87
C ASP A 191 -41.57 1.11 -5.27
N PRO A 192 -41.25 -0.15 -4.90
CA PRO A 192 -39.95 -0.50 -4.31
C PRO A 192 -38.75 -0.21 -5.22
N THR A 193 -38.97 -0.15 -6.54
CA THR A 193 -37.88 0.11 -7.50
C THR A 193 -37.42 1.57 -7.50
N LEU A 194 -38.32 2.46 -7.05
CA LEU A 194 -38.09 3.89 -6.94
C LEU A 194 -37.62 4.31 -5.54
N ASP A 195 -37.67 3.41 -4.54
CA ASP A 195 -37.21 3.71 -3.18
C ASP A 195 -35.69 3.88 -3.14
N ARG A 196 -35.23 5.11 -3.04
CA ARG A 196 -33.80 5.48 -3.04
C ARG A 196 -33.53 6.59 -2.04
N CYS A 197 -32.40 6.48 -1.35
CA CYS A 197 -31.95 7.54 -0.44
C CYS A 197 -31.02 8.52 -1.18
N SER A 198 -31.32 9.82 -1.05
CA SER A 198 -30.47 10.90 -1.59
C SER A 198 -29.19 11.14 -0.76
N GLY A 199 -29.15 10.61 0.46
CA GLY A 199 -28.08 10.90 1.40
C GLY A 199 -28.23 12.22 2.16
N LEU A 200 -29.27 12.99 1.93
CA LEU A 200 -29.54 14.25 2.68
C LEU A 200 -30.18 13.96 4.05
N LEU A 201 -29.77 14.73 5.06
CA LEU A 201 -30.38 14.63 6.42
C LEU A 201 -31.89 14.85 6.38
N ALA A 202 -32.37 15.81 5.57
CA ALA A 202 -33.79 16.08 5.42
C ALA A 202 -34.59 14.83 4.98
N HIS A 203 -34.03 14.05 4.05
CA HIS A 203 -34.68 12.83 3.56
C HIS A 203 -34.49 11.64 4.52
N CYS A 204 -33.45 11.64 5.36
CA CYS A 204 -33.33 10.71 6.47
C CYS A 204 -34.41 10.94 7.54
N LYS A 205 -34.75 12.22 7.83
CA LYS A 205 -35.83 12.60 8.73
C LYS A 205 -37.21 12.15 8.24
N LEU A 206 -37.49 12.16 6.92
CA LEU A 206 -38.74 11.63 6.37
C LEU A 206 -38.94 10.13 6.67
N ARG A 207 -37.88 9.45 7.03
CA ARG A 207 -37.80 8.01 7.35
C ARG A 207 -37.73 7.75 8.86
N ASP A 208 -37.80 8.82 9.68
CA ASP A 208 -37.57 8.75 11.14
C ASP A 208 -36.27 8.00 11.49
N ASN A 209 -35.21 8.19 10.66
CA ASN A 209 -33.95 7.46 10.77
C ASN A 209 -32.71 8.37 10.94
N GLU A 210 -32.93 9.60 11.41
CA GLU A 210 -31.82 10.57 11.59
C GLU A 210 -30.77 10.13 12.59
N GLY A 211 -31.11 9.27 13.55
CA GLY A 211 -30.17 8.71 14.51
C GLY A 211 -29.07 7.87 13.88
N SER A 212 -29.32 7.27 12.68
CA SER A 212 -28.37 6.50 11.89
C SER A 212 -27.73 7.32 10.77
N PHE A 213 -27.92 8.63 10.75
CA PHE A 213 -27.35 9.48 9.69
C PHE A 213 -25.83 9.57 9.78
N CYS A 214 -25.14 9.08 8.76
CA CYS A 214 -23.68 9.01 8.71
C CYS A 214 -23.03 10.16 7.90
N GLY A 215 -23.65 11.31 7.81
CA GLY A 215 -23.10 12.53 7.22
C GLY A 215 -22.74 13.58 8.26
N PHE A 216 -22.14 14.67 7.80
CA PHE A 216 -21.75 15.82 8.63
C PHE A 216 -22.48 17.08 8.15
N PRO A 217 -23.71 17.37 8.65
CA PRO A 217 -24.53 18.46 8.12
C PRO A 217 -23.84 19.83 8.17
N ALA A 218 -22.92 20.03 9.12
CA ALA A 218 -22.20 21.30 9.29
C ALA A 218 -20.99 21.44 8.34
N ALA A 219 -20.61 20.41 7.58
CA ALA A 219 -19.42 20.45 6.70
C ALA A 219 -19.57 21.43 5.52
N GLY A 220 -20.76 21.93 5.24
CA GLY A 220 -21.02 22.93 4.19
C GLY A 220 -21.06 24.38 4.69
N LEU A 221 -20.72 24.61 5.95
CA LEU A 221 -20.77 25.95 6.57
C LEU A 221 -19.38 26.63 6.65
N ILE A 222 -18.34 26.05 6.02
CA ILE A 222 -16.97 26.57 6.00
C ILE A 222 -16.64 27.06 4.59
#